data_cbf4287718c89365ec5fea195b4ea04b
#
_entry.id   cbf4287718c89365ec5fea195b4ea04b
#
_cell.length_a   1.000
_cell.length_b   1.000
_cell.length_c   1.000
_cell.angle_alpha   90.00
_cell.angle_beta   90.00
_cell.angle_gamma   90.00
#
_symmetry.space_group_name_H-M   'P 1'
#
loop_
_entity.id
_entity.type
_entity.pdbx_description
1 polymer ?
#
loop_
_entity_poly.entity_id
_entity_poly.type
_entity_poly.pdbx_seq_one_letter_code
_entity_poly.pdbx_strand_id
1 'polypeptide(L)'
;SVDIDFASETGFILNRRIFDYDLSRYAATAGAEVYTKAYVKGIHRNNGSITGVKLDYLGEERDIKANIVIGADGLTSRVGRWAGMKTQVRMKDMESAVQYSVSNINVRHNKMVMYIGKNHAPGGYLWVFPKGNRFANIGIGISGKYCKDKSAKKYLDEFMAREYPKAAIHTTMCGGVPCGKPMKQPILNGLMLVGDA
;
A
#
# COMPACT_ATOMS: atom_id res chain seq x y z
N SER A 1 -16.88 -22.94 4.13
CA SER A 1 -16.69 -21.59 4.72
C SER A 1 -16.56 -21.72 6.23
N VAL A 2 -15.68 -20.95 6.81
CA VAL A 2 -15.54 -20.84 8.27
C VAL A 2 -15.93 -19.39 8.60
N ASP A 3 -16.92 -19.21 9.45
CA ASP A 3 -17.25 -17.93 10.03
C ASP A 3 -16.41 -17.76 11.31
N ILE A 4 -15.56 -16.75 11.36
CA ILE A 4 -14.83 -16.36 12.56
C ILE A 4 -15.52 -15.12 13.12
N ASP A 5 -16.04 -15.24 14.32
CA ASP A 5 -16.64 -14.13 15.06
C ASP A 5 -15.63 -13.54 16.04
N PHE A 6 -15.28 -12.29 15.82
CA PHE A 6 -14.45 -11.51 16.75
C PHE A 6 -15.35 -10.77 17.73
N ALA A 7 -16.01 -11.52 18.61
CA ALA A 7 -17.08 -11.03 19.49
C ALA A 7 -16.73 -9.80 20.37
N SER A 8 -15.45 -9.48 20.53
CA SER A 8 -14.97 -8.34 21.32
C SER A 8 -14.25 -7.27 20.51
N GLU A 9 -13.97 -7.50 19.22
CA GLU A 9 -13.20 -6.57 18.39
C GLU A 9 -13.98 -6.15 17.15
N THR A 10 -14.18 -4.85 17.00
CA THR A 10 -14.81 -4.27 15.82
C THR A 10 -13.73 -3.84 14.84
N GLY A 11 -13.69 -4.47 13.66
CA GLY A 11 -12.85 -4.03 12.56
C GLY A 11 -13.53 -2.97 11.71
N PHE A 12 -12.77 -2.02 11.17
CA PHE A 12 -13.26 -0.97 10.28
C PHE A 12 -12.57 -1.02 8.92
N ILE A 13 -13.33 -0.78 7.87
CA ILE A 13 -12.78 -0.56 6.54
C ILE A 13 -12.64 0.93 6.31
N LEU A 14 -11.40 1.40 6.38
CA LEU A 14 -11.09 2.81 6.29
C LEU A 14 -11.32 3.37 4.86
N ASN A 15 -11.87 4.56 4.79
CA ASN A 15 -11.76 5.37 3.60
C ASN A 15 -10.40 6.09 3.65
N ARG A 16 -9.38 5.51 3.00
CA ARG A 16 -8.01 6.00 3.03
C ARG A 16 -7.87 7.45 2.58
N ARG A 17 -8.69 7.91 1.63
CA ARG A 17 -8.66 9.32 1.20
C ARG A 17 -9.00 10.29 2.33
N ILE A 18 -10.03 9.96 3.11
CA ILE A 18 -10.44 10.79 4.25
C ILE A 18 -9.46 10.61 5.39
N PHE A 19 -9.14 9.37 5.73
CA PHE A 19 -8.25 9.05 6.84
C PHE A 19 -6.86 9.68 6.68
N ASP A 20 -6.22 9.50 5.52
CA ASP A 20 -4.89 10.04 5.26
C ASP A 20 -4.91 11.58 5.22
N TYR A 21 -6.00 12.19 4.71
CA TYR A 21 -6.20 13.63 4.74
C TYR A 21 -6.34 14.16 6.17
N ASP A 22 -7.15 13.51 6.99
CA ASP A 22 -7.33 13.91 8.39
C ASP A 22 -6.03 13.79 9.19
N LEU A 23 -5.25 12.72 8.98
CA LEU A 23 -3.92 12.60 9.59
C LEU A 23 -2.99 13.74 9.17
N SER A 24 -3.01 14.13 7.90
CA SER A 24 -2.20 15.27 7.43
C SER A 24 -2.63 16.59 8.06
N ARG A 25 -3.94 16.80 8.27
CA ARG A 25 -4.48 17.97 8.97
C ARG A 25 -4.05 17.98 10.44
N TYR A 26 -4.12 16.85 11.14
CA TYR A 26 -3.66 16.74 12.52
C TYR A 26 -2.16 17.05 12.64
N ALA A 27 -1.35 16.53 11.72
CA ALA A 27 0.07 16.85 11.67
C ALA A 27 0.31 18.36 11.49
N ALA A 28 -0.39 19.00 10.56
CA ALA A 28 -0.30 20.44 10.32
C ALA A 28 -0.75 21.25 11.54
N THR A 29 -1.82 20.84 12.22
CA THR A 29 -2.30 21.48 13.45
C THR A 29 -1.28 21.36 14.58
N ALA A 30 -0.50 20.27 14.61
CA ALA A 30 0.58 20.06 15.56
C ALA A 30 1.89 20.80 15.18
N GLY A 31 1.89 21.59 14.11
CA GLY A 31 3.02 22.40 13.68
C GLY A 31 3.90 21.79 12.58
N ALA A 32 3.50 20.67 11.99
CA ALA A 32 4.22 20.13 10.84
C ALA A 32 3.87 20.88 9.55
N GLU A 33 4.88 21.14 8.72
CA GLU A 33 4.67 21.65 7.37
C GLU A 33 4.35 20.46 6.43
N VAL A 34 3.20 20.52 5.76
CA VAL A 34 2.72 19.46 4.86
C VAL A 34 2.71 19.96 3.42
N TYR A 35 3.58 19.41 2.59
CA TYR A 35 3.69 19.75 1.18
C TYR A 35 3.16 18.63 0.31
N THR A 36 2.07 18.87 -0.41
CA THR A 36 1.61 17.99 -1.49
C THR A 36 2.30 18.39 -2.80
N LYS A 37 2.39 17.44 -3.75
CA LYS A 37 3.09 17.65 -5.04
C LYS A 37 4.57 18.02 -4.89
N ALA A 38 5.17 17.72 -3.76
CA ALA A 38 6.60 17.82 -3.53
C ALA A 38 7.26 16.47 -3.86
N TYR A 39 7.97 16.42 -4.97
CA TYR A 39 8.58 15.19 -5.46
C TYR A 39 10.05 15.12 -5.09
N VAL A 40 10.40 14.28 -4.12
CA VAL A 40 11.78 14.09 -3.70
C VAL A 40 12.55 13.36 -4.81
N LYS A 41 13.65 13.98 -5.27
CA LYS A 41 14.51 13.51 -6.38
C LYS A 41 15.82 12.91 -5.90
N GLY A 42 16.27 13.25 -4.69
CA GLY A 42 17.56 12.82 -4.16
C GLY A 42 17.74 13.18 -2.69
N ILE A 43 18.88 12.80 -2.16
CA ILE A 43 19.30 13.09 -0.79
C ILE A 43 20.59 13.91 -0.77
N HIS A 44 20.76 14.73 0.25
CA HIS A 44 22.03 15.40 0.55
C HIS A 44 22.84 14.57 1.52
N ARG A 45 24.15 14.58 1.31
CA ARG A 45 25.08 13.82 2.13
C ARG A 45 26.28 14.71 2.53
N ASN A 46 26.66 14.66 3.80
CA ASN A 46 27.86 15.32 4.30
C ASN A 46 28.56 14.40 5.29
N ASN A 47 29.85 14.17 5.08
CA ASN A 47 30.69 13.29 5.94
C ASN A 47 30.05 11.94 6.28
N GLY A 48 29.41 11.30 5.28
CA GLY A 48 28.75 10.01 5.44
C GLY A 48 27.34 10.05 6.04
N SER A 49 26.90 11.19 6.57
CA SER A 49 25.54 11.38 7.12
C SER A 49 24.59 11.96 6.08
N ILE A 50 23.33 11.56 6.12
CA ILE A 50 22.25 12.19 5.33
C ILE A 50 21.85 13.47 6.04
N THR A 51 21.82 14.59 5.30
CA THR A 51 21.63 15.94 5.86
C THR A 51 20.44 16.68 5.23
N GLY A 52 19.65 15.98 4.42
CA GLY A 52 18.48 16.58 3.77
C GLY A 52 18.09 15.88 2.49
N VAL A 53 17.18 16.51 1.77
CA VAL A 53 16.64 16.02 0.51
C VAL A 53 16.62 17.12 -0.56
N LYS A 54 16.76 16.71 -1.81
CA LYS A 54 16.49 17.52 -2.99
C LYS A 54 15.12 17.15 -3.54
N LEU A 55 14.28 18.14 -3.79
CA LEU A 55 12.93 17.92 -4.29
C LEU A 55 12.55 18.90 -5.41
N ASP A 56 11.55 18.51 -6.17
CA ASP A 56 10.80 19.37 -7.07
C ASP A 56 9.49 19.72 -6.41
N TYR A 57 9.21 21.00 -6.27
CA TYR A 57 7.94 21.52 -5.78
C TYR A 57 7.32 22.44 -6.83
N LEU A 58 6.27 21.94 -7.48
CA LEU A 58 5.55 22.65 -8.53
C LEU A 58 6.43 23.15 -9.71
N GLY A 59 7.45 22.36 -10.06
CA GLY A 59 8.40 22.67 -11.14
C GLY A 59 9.66 23.44 -10.69
N GLU A 60 9.76 23.80 -9.41
CA GLU A 60 10.94 24.42 -8.84
C GLU A 60 11.78 23.42 -8.05
N GLU A 61 13.07 23.41 -8.31
CA GLU A 61 13.99 22.61 -7.47
C GLU A 61 14.24 23.30 -6.14
N ARG A 62 14.14 22.54 -5.06
CA ARG A 62 14.36 23.00 -3.69
C ARG A 62 15.20 21.99 -2.92
N ASP A 63 16.01 22.53 -2.02
CA ASP A 63 16.82 21.78 -1.07
C ASP A 63 16.27 21.97 0.34
N ILE A 64 15.95 20.87 1.01
CA ILE A 64 15.53 20.90 2.41
C ILE A 64 16.63 20.24 3.25
N LYS A 65 17.18 21.00 4.18
CA LYS A 65 18.12 20.50 5.19
C LYS A 65 17.37 19.89 6.35
N ALA A 66 17.84 18.79 6.86
CA ALA A 66 17.26 18.09 8.01
C ALA A 66 18.34 17.39 8.83
N ASN A 67 18.14 17.32 10.13
CA ASN A 67 18.97 16.52 11.02
C ASN A 67 18.71 15.01 10.83
N ILE A 68 17.46 14.66 10.53
CA ILE A 68 17.01 13.29 10.26
C ILE A 68 16.02 13.33 9.09
N VAL A 69 16.22 12.45 8.13
CA VAL A 69 15.29 12.16 7.04
C VAL A 69 14.57 10.85 7.36
N ILE A 70 13.25 10.83 7.24
CA ILE A 70 12.47 9.60 7.36
C ILE A 70 11.97 9.22 5.96
N GLY A 71 12.45 8.09 5.45
CA GLY A 71 11.99 7.51 4.18
C GLY A 71 10.76 6.64 4.44
N ALA A 72 9.61 7.11 3.99
CA ALA A 72 8.33 6.39 4.05
C ALA A 72 7.74 6.23 2.64
N ASP A 73 8.60 6.02 1.65
CA ASP A 73 8.32 6.06 0.22
C ASP A 73 7.92 4.68 -0.36
N GLY A 74 7.57 3.76 0.55
CA GLY A 74 6.93 2.48 0.25
C GLY A 74 7.83 1.49 -0.49
N LEU A 75 7.24 0.49 -1.11
CA LEU A 75 7.91 -0.66 -1.74
C LEU A 75 9.08 -0.29 -2.67
N THR A 76 9.05 0.86 -3.32
CA THR A 76 10.13 1.29 -4.22
C THR A 76 11.36 1.80 -3.47
N SER A 77 11.17 2.28 -2.25
CA SER A 77 12.21 2.77 -1.34
C SER A 77 13.38 3.47 -2.04
N ARG A 78 13.08 4.53 -2.78
CA ARG A 78 14.09 5.32 -3.51
C ARG A 78 15.06 5.98 -2.55
N VAL A 79 14.55 6.52 -1.45
CA VAL A 79 15.34 7.20 -0.42
C VAL A 79 16.38 6.23 0.16
N GLY A 80 15.98 5.01 0.50
CA GLY A 80 16.90 3.99 0.95
C GLY A 80 17.95 3.61 -0.09
N ARG A 81 17.55 3.46 -1.36
CA ARG A 81 18.49 3.15 -2.45
C ARG A 81 19.48 4.27 -2.70
N TRP A 82 19.06 5.53 -2.69
CA TRP A 82 20.00 6.65 -2.79
C TRP A 82 20.97 6.70 -1.62
N ALA A 83 20.55 6.23 -0.45
CA ALA A 83 21.40 6.09 0.72
C ALA A 83 22.36 4.88 0.65
N GLY A 84 22.26 4.04 -0.39
CA GLY A 84 23.10 2.85 -0.57
C GLY A 84 22.58 1.61 0.16
N MET A 85 21.33 1.65 0.67
CA MET A 85 20.71 0.51 1.33
C MET A 85 20.15 -0.48 0.31
N LYS A 86 20.15 -1.76 0.66
CA LYS A 86 19.55 -2.84 -0.16
C LYS A 86 18.06 -2.96 0.13
N THR A 87 17.26 -2.10 -0.49
CA THR A 87 15.80 -2.06 -0.29
C THR A 87 15.02 -2.86 -1.33
N GLN A 88 15.68 -3.52 -2.26
CA GLN A 88 15.05 -4.25 -3.35
C GLN A 88 14.34 -5.52 -2.83
N VAL A 89 13.03 -5.58 -2.97
CA VAL A 89 12.23 -6.77 -2.65
C VAL A 89 12.30 -7.76 -3.82
N ARG A 90 12.57 -9.02 -3.52
CA ARG A 90 12.58 -10.08 -4.54
C ARG A 90 11.15 -10.45 -4.91
N MET A 91 10.92 -10.83 -6.16
CA MET A 91 9.58 -11.22 -6.66
C MET A 91 8.90 -12.30 -5.80
N LYS A 92 9.65 -13.24 -5.25
CA LYS A 92 9.11 -14.28 -4.37
C LYS A 92 8.69 -13.78 -2.98
N ASP A 93 9.20 -12.62 -2.58
CA ASP A 93 8.95 -11.98 -1.29
C ASP A 93 7.98 -10.79 -1.46
N MET A 94 7.27 -10.73 -2.58
CA MET A 94 6.29 -9.71 -2.92
C MET A 94 4.98 -10.34 -3.37
N GLU A 95 3.87 -9.75 -2.99
CA GLU A 95 2.57 -10.03 -3.59
C GLU A 95 2.23 -8.97 -4.64
N SER A 96 1.69 -9.44 -5.76
CA SER A 96 1.05 -8.57 -6.75
C SER A 96 -0.41 -8.42 -6.37
N ALA A 97 -0.84 -7.21 -6.11
CA ALA A 97 -2.17 -6.90 -5.67
C ALA A 97 -2.94 -6.04 -6.67
N VAL A 98 -4.23 -6.31 -6.77
CA VAL A 98 -5.19 -5.47 -7.51
C VAL A 98 -6.51 -5.40 -6.73
N GLN A 99 -7.11 -4.22 -6.71
CA GLN A 99 -8.38 -3.96 -6.03
C GLN A 99 -9.31 -3.13 -6.91
N TYR A 100 -10.56 -3.50 -6.93
CA TYR A 100 -11.66 -2.73 -7.50
C TYR A 100 -12.49 -2.09 -6.40
N SER A 101 -12.86 -0.82 -6.58
CA SER A 101 -13.98 -0.24 -5.85
C SER A 101 -15.23 -0.43 -6.70
N VAL A 102 -16.23 -1.09 -6.15
CA VAL A 102 -17.39 -1.54 -6.92
C VAL A 102 -18.69 -1.15 -6.26
N SER A 103 -19.73 -1.01 -7.09
CA SER A 103 -21.12 -0.86 -6.65
C SER A 103 -22.04 -1.84 -7.36
N ASN A 104 -23.33 -1.74 -7.06
CA ASN A 104 -24.37 -2.62 -7.59
C ASN A 104 -24.14 -4.09 -7.26
N ILE A 105 -23.70 -4.35 -6.05
CA ILE A 105 -23.46 -5.69 -5.50
C ILE A 105 -24.30 -5.90 -4.24
N ASN A 106 -24.55 -7.14 -3.91
CA ASN A 106 -25.18 -7.51 -2.66
C ASN A 106 -24.11 -8.13 -1.74
N VAL A 107 -23.75 -7.42 -0.68
CA VAL A 107 -22.75 -7.85 0.30
C VAL A 107 -23.28 -7.68 1.72
N ARG A 108 -22.87 -8.55 2.61
CA ARG A 108 -23.16 -8.39 4.04
C ARG A 108 -22.30 -7.26 4.58
N HIS A 109 -22.92 -6.13 4.92
CA HIS A 109 -22.22 -4.91 5.33
C HIS A 109 -21.41 -5.03 6.64
N ASN A 110 -21.73 -6.06 7.44
CA ASN A 110 -21.09 -6.33 8.75
C ASN A 110 -20.08 -7.48 8.72
N LYS A 111 -19.72 -7.99 7.53
CA LYS A 111 -18.75 -9.08 7.41
C LYS A 111 -17.67 -8.75 6.37
N MET A 112 -16.44 -8.89 6.74
CA MET A 112 -15.31 -8.99 5.81
C MET A 112 -15.18 -10.44 5.36
N VAL A 113 -15.12 -10.66 4.05
CA VAL A 113 -14.99 -12.01 3.50
C VAL A 113 -13.62 -12.15 2.86
N MET A 114 -12.94 -13.25 3.18
CA MET A 114 -11.65 -13.61 2.59
C MET A 114 -11.75 -14.98 1.94
N TYR A 115 -11.22 -15.09 0.72
CA TYR A 115 -11.09 -16.35 -0.01
C TYR A 115 -9.63 -16.75 -0.04
N ILE A 116 -9.33 -17.90 0.54
CA ILE A 116 -7.98 -18.44 0.66
C ILE A 116 -7.88 -19.73 -0.17
N GLY A 117 -6.72 -19.99 -0.71
CA GLY A 117 -6.44 -21.23 -1.45
C GLY A 117 -5.95 -21.01 -2.87
N LYS A 118 -5.27 -22.02 -3.41
CA LYS A 118 -4.58 -21.93 -4.71
C LYS A 118 -5.50 -21.59 -5.88
N ASN A 119 -6.76 -22.01 -5.82
CA ASN A 119 -7.74 -21.77 -6.89
C ASN A 119 -8.28 -20.34 -6.89
N HIS A 120 -8.19 -19.65 -5.77
CA HIS A 120 -8.68 -18.26 -5.62
C HIS A 120 -7.54 -17.26 -5.70
N ALA A 121 -6.49 -17.46 -4.86
CA ALA A 121 -5.38 -16.53 -4.73
C ALA A 121 -4.11 -17.28 -4.32
N PRO A 122 -3.31 -17.79 -5.27
CA PRO A 122 -2.15 -18.61 -4.97
C PRO A 122 -1.08 -17.82 -4.20
N GLY A 123 -0.82 -18.27 -2.97
CA GLY A 123 0.16 -17.67 -2.07
C GLY A 123 -0.26 -16.35 -1.42
N GLY A 124 -1.55 -16.02 -1.47
CA GLY A 124 -2.15 -14.86 -0.86
C GLY A 124 -3.62 -15.07 -0.58
N TYR A 125 -4.44 -14.03 -0.71
CA TYR A 125 -5.89 -14.10 -0.51
C TYR A 125 -6.64 -13.08 -1.37
N LEU A 126 -7.94 -13.36 -1.58
CA LEU A 126 -8.90 -12.44 -2.17
C LEU A 126 -9.80 -11.93 -1.06
N TRP A 127 -10.15 -10.65 -1.09
CA TRP A 127 -11.02 -10.01 -0.09
C TRP A 127 -12.24 -9.35 -0.69
N VAL A 128 -13.33 -9.35 0.07
CA VAL A 128 -14.52 -8.54 -0.16
C VAL A 128 -14.75 -7.71 1.10
N PHE A 129 -14.45 -6.43 1.02
CA PHE A 129 -14.57 -5.47 2.12
C PHE A 129 -15.73 -4.52 1.86
N PRO A 130 -16.87 -4.71 2.53
CA PRO A 130 -18.04 -3.87 2.31
C PRO A 130 -17.79 -2.43 2.74
N LYS A 131 -18.38 -1.50 1.97
CA LYS A 131 -18.38 -0.06 2.26
C LYS A 131 -19.82 0.48 2.26
N GLY A 132 -20.71 -0.25 2.89
CA GLY A 132 -22.16 -0.04 2.90
C GLY A 132 -22.89 -1.18 2.20
N ASN A 133 -24.19 -1.03 2.00
CA ASN A 133 -25.05 -2.14 1.57
C ASN A 133 -24.82 -2.60 0.12
N ARG A 134 -24.36 -1.70 -0.76
CA ARG A 134 -24.22 -1.98 -2.19
C ARG A 134 -22.86 -1.62 -2.75
N PHE A 135 -21.91 -1.32 -1.89
CA PHE A 135 -20.55 -0.93 -2.24
C PHE A 135 -19.53 -1.81 -1.52
N ALA A 136 -18.45 -2.14 -2.19
CA ALA A 136 -17.31 -2.80 -1.58
C ALA A 136 -15.98 -2.45 -2.27
N ASN A 137 -14.91 -2.70 -1.56
CA ASN A 137 -13.60 -2.91 -2.14
C ASN A 137 -13.39 -4.42 -2.29
N ILE A 138 -13.24 -4.89 -3.52
CA ILE A 138 -12.95 -6.29 -3.83
C ILE A 138 -11.57 -6.35 -4.45
N GLY A 139 -10.70 -7.16 -3.89
CA GLY A 139 -9.34 -7.23 -4.37
C GLY A 139 -8.68 -8.57 -4.07
N ILE A 140 -7.48 -8.72 -4.59
CA ILE A 140 -6.68 -9.91 -4.49
C ILE A 140 -5.21 -9.56 -4.37
N GLY A 141 -4.49 -10.30 -3.54
CA GLY A 141 -3.05 -10.39 -3.54
C GLY A 141 -2.63 -11.80 -3.89
N ILE A 142 -1.69 -11.97 -4.80
CA ILE A 142 -1.07 -13.26 -5.11
C ILE A 142 0.43 -13.16 -5.01
N SER A 143 1.08 -14.21 -4.55
CA SER A 143 2.53 -14.24 -4.50
C SER A 143 3.14 -14.07 -5.89
N GLY A 144 4.14 -13.18 -6.00
CA GLY A 144 4.87 -12.94 -7.24
C GLY A 144 5.48 -14.19 -7.87
N LYS A 145 5.65 -15.27 -7.07
CA LYS A 145 6.05 -16.60 -7.56
C LYS A 145 5.07 -17.17 -8.57
N TYR A 146 3.77 -16.87 -8.43
CA TYR A 146 2.69 -17.43 -9.24
C TYR A 146 2.17 -16.48 -10.33
N CYS A 147 2.72 -15.26 -10.43
CA CYS A 147 2.26 -14.26 -11.40
C CYS A 147 2.61 -14.59 -12.87
N LYS A 148 3.50 -15.56 -13.13
CA LYS A 148 3.93 -15.93 -14.48
C LYS A 148 2.80 -16.55 -15.29
N ASP A 149 1.99 -17.40 -14.67
CA ASP A 149 0.97 -18.17 -15.36
C ASP A 149 -0.33 -17.39 -15.50
N LYS A 150 -0.67 -16.62 -14.47
CA LYS A 150 -1.90 -15.85 -14.42
C LYS A 150 -1.74 -14.64 -13.50
N SER A 151 -2.06 -13.46 -14.00
CA SER A 151 -1.94 -12.21 -13.24
C SER A 151 -3.00 -12.11 -12.13
N ALA A 152 -2.72 -11.34 -11.07
CA ALA A 152 -3.68 -11.01 -10.02
C ALA A 152 -4.98 -10.43 -10.62
N LYS A 153 -4.84 -9.54 -11.61
CA LYS A 153 -6.00 -8.95 -12.29
C LYS A 153 -6.89 -10.01 -12.94
N LYS A 154 -6.31 -11.00 -13.64
CA LYS A 154 -7.08 -12.04 -14.31
C LYS A 154 -7.82 -12.93 -13.30
N TYR A 155 -7.22 -13.25 -12.15
CA TYR A 155 -7.91 -13.95 -11.07
C TYR A 155 -9.10 -13.14 -10.54
N LEU A 156 -8.90 -11.84 -10.34
CA LEU A 156 -9.96 -10.96 -9.86
C LEU A 156 -11.08 -10.80 -10.88
N ASP A 157 -10.76 -10.62 -12.17
CA ASP A 157 -11.75 -10.50 -13.24
C ASP A 157 -12.65 -11.75 -13.32
N GLU A 158 -12.06 -12.94 -13.24
CA GLU A 158 -12.81 -14.20 -13.25
C GLU A 158 -13.70 -14.36 -12.00
N PHE A 159 -13.19 -13.93 -10.84
CA PHE A 159 -13.99 -13.90 -9.62
C PHE A 159 -15.18 -12.94 -9.75
N MET A 160 -14.93 -11.73 -10.24
CA MET A 160 -15.98 -10.73 -10.45
C MET A 160 -17.04 -11.21 -11.43
N ALA A 161 -16.64 -11.80 -12.55
CA ALA A 161 -17.58 -12.34 -13.55
C ALA A 161 -18.47 -13.45 -13.00
N ARG A 162 -17.93 -14.26 -12.07
CA ARG A 162 -18.68 -15.38 -11.47
C ARG A 162 -19.58 -14.93 -10.32
N GLU A 163 -19.05 -14.15 -9.38
CA GLU A 163 -19.76 -13.83 -8.13
C GLU A 163 -20.58 -12.53 -8.23
N TYR A 164 -20.12 -11.58 -9.05
CA TYR A 164 -20.69 -10.24 -9.16
C TYR A 164 -20.84 -9.77 -10.61
N PRO A 165 -21.52 -10.53 -11.49
CA PRO A 165 -21.57 -10.24 -12.94
C PRO A 165 -22.25 -8.90 -13.28
N LYS A 166 -23.01 -8.32 -12.35
CA LYS A 166 -23.71 -7.03 -12.52
C LYS A 166 -23.02 -5.87 -11.81
N ALA A 167 -21.84 -6.11 -11.23
CA ALA A 167 -21.11 -5.07 -10.51
C ALA A 167 -20.65 -3.96 -11.46
N ALA A 168 -20.75 -2.72 -11.00
CA ALA A 168 -20.12 -1.58 -11.65
C ALA A 168 -18.77 -1.29 -11.01
N ILE A 169 -17.69 -1.33 -11.80
CA ILE A 169 -16.33 -1.03 -11.33
C ILE A 169 -16.07 0.47 -11.50
N HIS A 170 -15.77 1.16 -10.39
CA HIS A 170 -15.51 2.60 -10.38
C HIS A 170 -14.02 2.92 -10.47
N THR A 171 -13.21 2.20 -9.71
CA THR A 171 -11.76 2.41 -9.69
C THR A 171 -11.01 1.09 -9.66
N THR A 172 -9.83 1.11 -10.25
CA THR A 172 -8.86 0.02 -10.18
C THR A 172 -7.60 0.55 -9.52
N MET A 173 -7.13 -0.15 -8.49
CA MET A 173 -5.85 0.12 -7.83
C MET A 173 -4.97 -1.12 -7.96
N CYS A 174 -3.71 -0.91 -8.31
CA CYS A 174 -2.71 -1.98 -8.42
C CYS A 174 -1.47 -1.60 -7.59
N GLY A 175 -0.83 -2.59 -7.02
CA GLY A 175 0.38 -2.38 -6.24
C GLY A 175 1.10 -3.67 -5.93
N GLY A 176 2.29 -3.53 -5.38
CA GLY A 176 3.03 -4.62 -4.76
C GLY A 176 2.97 -4.49 -3.24
N VAL A 177 2.89 -5.62 -2.56
CA VAL A 177 2.95 -5.69 -1.10
C VAL A 177 4.18 -6.50 -0.71
N PRO A 178 5.13 -5.95 0.06
CA PRO A 178 6.28 -6.70 0.53
C PRO A 178 5.84 -7.71 1.59
N CYS A 179 6.14 -8.99 1.37
CA CYS A 179 5.82 -10.09 2.28
C CYS A 179 7.06 -10.82 2.78
N GLY A 180 8.23 -10.22 2.56
CA GLY A 180 9.53 -10.74 2.99
C GLY A 180 9.83 -10.45 4.45
N LYS A 181 11.03 -10.88 4.86
CA LYS A 181 11.53 -10.52 6.19
C LYS A 181 11.82 -9.02 6.24
N PRO A 182 11.59 -8.36 7.39
CA PRO A 182 11.97 -6.97 7.59
C PRO A 182 13.46 -6.74 7.30
N MET A 183 13.79 -5.53 6.90
CA MET A 183 15.17 -5.11 6.72
C MET A 183 15.91 -5.19 8.07
N LYS A 184 17.12 -5.77 8.06
CA LYS A 184 17.89 -5.93 9.31
C LYS A 184 18.39 -4.60 9.87
N GLN A 185 18.66 -3.65 9.01
CA GLN A 185 19.20 -2.35 9.40
C GLN A 185 18.51 -1.24 8.61
N PRO A 186 17.37 -0.73 9.12
CA PRO A 186 16.60 0.32 8.44
C PRO A 186 17.11 1.74 8.80
N ILE A 187 18.24 1.86 9.47
CA ILE A 187 18.77 3.12 10.00
C ILE A 187 20.21 3.34 9.52
N LEU A 188 20.49 4.54 9.06
CA LEU A 188 21.82 5.09 8.81
C LEU A 188 21.94 6.45 9.50
N ASN A 189 23.18 7.00 9.54
CA ASN A 189 23.37 8.35 10.09
C ASN A 189 22.52 9.38 9.30
N GLY A 190 21.59 10.02 10.00
CA GLY A 190 20.67 11.00 9.44
C GLY A 190 19.52 10.41 8.61
N LEU A 191 19.29 9.09 8.59
CA LEU A 191 18.21 8.46 7.83
C LEU A 191 17.58 7.30 8.60
N MET A 192 16.24 7.23 8.56
CA MET A 192 15.45 6.08 8.98
C MET A 192 14.47 5.69 7.87
N LEU A 193 14.27 4.38 7.64
CA LEU A 193 13.21 3.87 6.77
C LEU A 193 12.07 3.29 7.61
N VAL A 194 10.83 3.53 7.18
CA VAL A 194 9.61 3.08 7.90
C VAL A 194 8.57 2.56 6.92
N GLY A 195 7.63 1.75 7.42
CA GLY A 195 6.57 1.14 6.62
C GLY A 195 7.12 0.11 5.65
N ASP A 196 6.70 0.19 4.39
CA ASP A 196 7.10 -0.71 3.30
C ASP A 196 8.40 -0.25 2.58
N ALA A 197 9.07 0.78 3.09
CA ALA A 197 10.28 1.36 2.51
C ALA A 197 11.55 0.54 2.80
#